data_c89eeed892b599bf951e849d3f192e51
#
_entry.id   c89eeed892b599bf951e849d3f192e51
#
_cell.length_a   1.000
_cell.length_b   1.000
_cell.length_c   1.000
_cell.angle_alpha   90.00
_cell.angle_beta   90.00
_cell.angle_gamma   90.00
#
_symmetry.space_group_name_H-M   'P 1'
#
loop_
_entity.id
_entity.type
_entity.pdbx_description
1 polymer ?
#
loop_
_entity_poly.entity_id
_entity_poly.type
_entity_poly.pdbx_seq_one_letter_code
_entity_poly.pdbx_strand_id
1 'polypeptide(L)'
;MHSRLSALGGATLVAAAALLSVSVVRGEAQGDITLATTTSTQDTGLLDSLVPMFTRETGIGVKVIAVGTGAALEMARRGDADAVLVHAPEAEEAYVQSGDLISGRLIMHNDFLILGPAADPARVQFATGLIAQMRAIAAGGAFVSRGDGSGTEKKELALWKAAGVSPAAMPHREETGQGMGATLLVAEARQTYTLTDRGTYLAFKDRLTLVPISEGDPALLNVYHAYVVNPGKHPAAHRSGAERFVRFLVDPRVQAWIGEFGRARFGQPLFVPDAARGAELDRAS
;
A
#
# COMPACT_ATOMS: atom_id res chain seq x y z
N MET A 1 -45.59 -84.79 -46.60
CA MET A 1 -45.76 -83.81 -47.69
C MET A 1 -46.24 -82.49 -47.04
N HIS A 2 -45.58 -81.43 -47.38
CA HIS A 2 -45.89 -80.04 -47.09
C HIS A 2 -45.49 -79.52 -45.71
N SER A 3 -44.34 -78.93 -45.69
CA SER A 3 -43.76 -78.03 -44.70
C SER A 3 -44.42 -76.67 -44.69
N ARG A 4 -44.57 -76.07 -43.51
CA ARG A 4 -44.72 -74.65 -43.42
C ARG A 4 -43.78 -74.13 -42.31
N LEU A 5 -42.77 -73.39 -42.76
CA LEU A 5 -41.90 -72.57 -41.90
C LEU A 5 -42.67 -71.36 -41.41
N SER A 6 -42.61 -71.12 -40.14
CA SER A 6 -43.04 -69.87 -39.52
C SER A 6 -41.81 -69.11 -39.06
N ALA A 7 -41.59 -67.90 -39.59
CA ALA A 7 -40.52 -67.00 -39.23
C ALA A 7 -40.94 -66.12 -37.99
N LEU A 8 -40.18 -66.23 -36.94
CA LEU A 8 -40.26 -65.32 -35.81
C LEU A 8 -39.29 -64.12 -36.03
N GLY A 9 -39.89 -62.96 -36.19
CA GLY A 9 -39.14 -61.71 -36.24
C GLY A 9 -38.69 -61.27 -34.86
N GLY A 10 -37.38 -61.18 -34.63
CA GLY A 10 -36.81 -60.63 -33.45
C GLY A 10 -36.66 -59.14 -33.59
N ALA A 11 -37.34 -58.37 -32.74
CA ALA A 11 -37.18 -56.91 -32.62
C ALA A 11 -36.02 -56.59 -31.69
N THR A 12 -34.92 -56.07 -32.26
CA THR A 12 -33.73 -55.63 -31.53
C THR A 12 -34.02 -54.20 -31.01
N LEU A 13 -34.19 -54.03 -29.68
CA LEU A 13 -34.21 -52.72 -29.01
C LEU A 13 -32.78 -52.21 -28.88
N VAL A 14 -32.45 -51.12 -29.62
CA VAL A 14 -31.22 -50.38 -29.44
C VAL A 14 -31.48 -49.34 -28.38
N ALA A 15 -30.97 -49.56 -27.17
CA ALA A 15 -30.93 -48.58 -26.09
C ALA A 15 -29.79 -47.59 -26.34
N ALA A 16 -30.11 -46.36 -26.76
CA ALA A 16 -29.16 -45.27 -26.87
C ALA A 16 -28.86 -44.71 -25.48
N ALA A 17 -27.72 -45.06 -24.89
CA ALA A 17 -27.21 -44.44 -23.68
C ALA A 17 -26.62 -43.08 -24.02
N ALA A 18 -27.36 -41.99 -23.70
CA ALA A 18 -26.84 -40.62 -23.76
C ALA A 18 -25.87 -40.39 -22.59
N LEU A 19 -24.58 -40.45 -22.86
CA LEU A 19 -23.52 -40.03 -21.95
C LEU A 19 -23.56 -38.50 -21.85
N LEU A 20 -24.18 -37.98 -20.81
CA LEU A 20 -24.05 -36.59 -20.39
C LEU A 20 -22.60 -36.35 -19.88
N SER A 21 -21.74 -35.85 -20.74
CA SER A 21 -20.41 -35.38 -20.38
C SER A 21 -20.58 -34.11 -19.57
N VAL A 22 -20.57 -34.23 -18.25
CA VAL A 22 -20.43 -33.06 -17.34
C VAL A 22 -18.98 -32.59 -17.51
N SER A 23 -18.79 -31.57 -18.34
CA SER A 23 -17.54 -30.82 -18.38
C SER A 23 -17.38 -30.12 -17.05
N VAL A 24 -16.66 -30.72 -16.14
CA VAL A 24 -16.11 -30.02 -14.95
C VAL A 24 -15.15 -29.01 -15.53
N VAL A 25 -15.59 -27.75 -15.62
CA VAL A 25 -14.72 -26.59 -15.82
C VAL A 25 -13.81 -26.58 -14.60
N ARG A 26 -12.66 -27.23 -14.71
CA ARG A 26 -11.56 -27.00 -13.78
C ARG A 26 -11.21 -25.53 -13.94
N GLY A 27 -11.64 -24.69 -12.97
CA GLY A 27 -11.09 -23.36 -12.84
C GLY A 27 -9.56 -23.53 -12.84
N GLU A 28 -8.89 -22.85 -13.77
CA GLU A 28 -7.42 -22.76 -13.73
C GLU A 28 -7.06 -22.40 -12.31
N ALA A 29 -6.13 -23.16 -11.71
CA ALA A 29 -5.56 -22.79 -10.43
C ALA A 29 -5.00 -21.38 -10.62
N GLN A 30 -5.70 -20.38 -10.08
CA GLN A 30 -5.26 -18.99 -10.17
C GLN A 30 -3.97 -18.93 -9.36
N GLY A 31 -2.83 -18.77 -10.04
CA GLY A 31 -1.52 -18.67 -9.41
C GLY A 31 -1.51 -17.50 -8.40
N ASP A 32 -0.62 -17.59 -7.43
CA ASP A 32 -0.39 -16.50 -6.46
C ASP A 32 0.12 -15.25 -7.17
N ILE A 33 -0.12 -14.09 -6.58
CA ILE A 33 0.43 -12.81 -7.03
C ILE A 33 1.56 -12.35 -6.11
N THR A 34 2.51 -11.63 -6.67
CA THR A 34 3.53 -10.90 -5.92
C THR A 34 3.11 -9.43 -5.77
N LEU A 35 2.92 -8.99 -4.53
CA LEU A 35 2.63 -7.60 -4.18
C LEU A 35 3.91 -6.94 -3.67
N ALA A 36 4.45 -5.96 -4.41
CA ALA A 36 5.49 -5.09 -3.89
C ALA A 36 4.87 -3.91 -3.12
N THR A 37 5.39 -3.64 -1.93
CA THR A 37 4.90 -2.57 -1.05
C THR A 37 6.02 -1.99 -0.23
N THR A 38 5.69 -1.08 0.71
CA THR A 38 6.69 -0.44 1.57
C THR A 38 6.78 -1.12 2.94
N THR A 39 7.97 -1.03 3.57
CA THR A 39 8.17 -1.51 4.94
C THR A 39 7.22 -0.83 5.92
N SER A 40 7.00 0.49 5.77
CA SER A 40 6.05 1.23 6.61
C SER A 40 4.61 0.75 6.45
N THR A 41 4.17 0.36 5.24
CA THR A 41 2.85 -0.25 5.03
C THR A 41 2.75 -1.60 5.74
N GLN A 42 3.79 -2.44 5.62
CA GLN A 42 3.84 -3.74 6.28
C GLN A 42 3.82 -3.59 7.82
N ASP A 43 4.59 -2.65 8.36
CA ASP A 43 4.73 -2.41 9.80
C ASP A 43 3.41 -1.99 10.48
N THR A 44 2.43 -1.47 9.72
CA THR A 44 1.09 -1.17 10.26
C THR A 44 0.29 -2.43 10.60
N GLY A 45 0.64 -3.59 10.02
CA GLY A 45 -0.13 -4.83 10.12
C GLY A 45 -1.39 -4.87 9.24
N LEU A 46 -1.62 -3.85 8.39
CA LEU A 46 -2.79 -3.79 7.50
C LEU A 46 -2.84 -5.00 6.58
N LEU A 47 -1.72 -5.33 5.95
CA LEU A 47 -1.63 -6.44 4.99
C LEU A 47 -1.78 -7.82 5.66
N ASP A 48 -1.42 -7.95 6.93
CA ASP A 48 -1.61 -9.20 7.70
C ASP A 48 -3.10 -9.56 7.85
N SER A 49 -3.98 -8.59 7.65
CA SER A 49 -5.42 -8.79 7.63
C SER A 49 -6.02 -8.80 6.22
N LEU A 50 -5.64 -7.84 5.36
CA LEU A 50 -6.19 -7.72 4.00
C LEU A 50 -5.83 -8.92 3.11
N VAL A 51 -4.59 -9.42 3.20
CA VAL A 51 -4.15 -10.56 2.38
C VAL A 51 -4.96 -11.83 2.70
N PRO A 52 -5.12 -12.25 3.95
CA PRO A 52 -5.99 -13.39 4.27
C PRO A 52 -7.46 -13.17 3.89
N MET A 53 -7.99 -11.93 3.95
CA MET A 53 -9.34 -11.63 3.49
C MET A 53 -9.47 -11.87 1.99
N PHE A 54 -8.55 -11.33 1.20
CA PHE A 54 -8.49 -11.51 -0.24
C PHE A 54 -8.35 -12.99 -0.64
N THR A 55 -7.42 -13.71 0.01
CA THR A 55 -7.18 -15.12 -0.29
C THR A 55 -8.40 -15.99 0.02
N ARG A 56 -9.11 -15.74 1.13
CA ARG A 56 -10.36 -16.46 1.45
C ARG A 56 -11.47 -16.19 0.43
N GLU A 57 -11.57 -14.96 -0.08
CA GLU A 57 -12.61 -14.58 -1.02
C GLU A 57 -12.35 -15.08 -2.44
N THR A 58 -11.09 -15.14 -2.85
CA THR A 58 -10.71 -15.37 -4.26
C THR A 58 -10.00 -16.69 -4.52
N GLY A 59 -9.44 -17.32 -3.49
CA GLY A 59 -8.55 -18.47 -3.62
C GLY A 59 -7.15 -18.11 -4.13
N ILE A 60 -6.84 -16.81 -4.36
CA ILE A 60 -5.54 -16.35 -4.86
C ILE A 60 -4.66 -16.02 -3.65
N GLY A 61 -3.46 -16.61 -3.58
CA GLY A 61 -2.45 -16.23 -2.60
C GLY A 61 -1.76 -14.90 -2.97
N VAL A 62 -1.23 -14.21 -1.97
CA VAL A 62 -0.47 -12.97 -2.17
C VAL A 62 0.86 -13.08 -1.45
N LYS A 63 1.95 -13.09 -2.22
CA LYS A 63 3.31 -12.96 -1.68
C LYS A 63 3.65 -11.48 -1.53
N VAL A 64 3.69 -11.01 -0.30
CA VAL A 64 4.07 -9.62 0.01
C VAL A 64 5.58 -9.47 0.05
N ILE A 65 6.12 -8.47 -0.65
CA ILE A 65 7.52 -8.06 -0.60
C ILE A 65 7.56 -6.60 -0.16
N ALA A 66 7.94 -6.38 1.10
CA ALA A 66 8.02 -5.06 1.72
C ALA A 66 9.46 -4.53 1.64
N VAL A 67 9.63 -3.43 0.90
CA VAL A 67 10.93 -2.78 0.65
C VAL A 67 10.77 -1.25 0.67
N GLY A 68 11.82 -0.49 0.38
CA GLY A 68 11.67 0.96 0.17
C GLY A 68 10.86 1.28 -1.08
N THR A 69 10.16 2.44 -1.12
CA THR A 69 9.29 2.85 -2.25
C THR A 69 9.99 2.73 -3.61
N GLY A 70 11.23 3.23 -3.71
CA GLY A 70 11.98 3.15 -4.97
C GLY A 70 12.24 1.71 -5.41
N ALA A 71 12.57 0.81 -4.47
CA ALA A 71 12.77 -0.60 -4.76
C ALA A 71 11.47 -1.30 -5.17
N ALA A 72 10.33 -0.97 -4.53
CA ALA A 72 9.02 -1.53 -4.90
C ALA A 72 8.61 -1.12 -6.32
N LEU A 73 8.78 0.15 -6.69
CA LEU A 73 8.52 0.66 -8.02
C LEU A 73 9.47 0.06 -9.07
N GLU A 74 10.74 -0.14 -8.71
CA GLU A 74 11.71 -0.77 -9.57
C GLU A 74 11.43 -2.26 -9.80
N MET A 75 10.91 -2.97 -8.79
CA MET A 75 10.40 -4.35 -8.97
C MET A 75 9.28 -4.40 -10.01
N ALA A 76 8.35 -3.46 -9.97
CA ALA A 76 7.29 -3.35 -10.99
C ALA A 76 7.87 -3.11 -12.39
N ARG A 77 8.83 -2.19 -12.52
CA ARG A 77 9.48 -1.88 -13.80
C ARG A 77 10.21 -3.08 -14.40
N ARG A 78 10.75 -3.97 -13.57
CA ARG A 78 11.41 -5.21 -14.02
C ARG A 78 10.47 -6.39 -14.23
N GLY A 79 9.19 -6.27 -13.78
CA GLY A 79 8.24 -7.39 -13.81
C GLY A 79 8.44 -8.41 -12.69
N ASP A 80 9.14 -8.03 -11.61
CA ASP A 80 9.37 -8.87 -10.42
C ASP A 80 8.16 -8.82 -9.44
N ALA A 81 7.13 -8.05 -9.78
CA ALA A 81 5.87 -7.96 -9.06
C ALA A 81 4.69 -7.95 -10.04
N ASP A 82 3.49 -8.33 -9.56
CA ASP A 82 2.24 -8.30 -10.31
C ASP A 82 1.41 -7.05 -9.97
N ALA A 83 1.51 -6.60 -8.74
CA ALA A 83 0.86 -5.40 -8.23
C ALA A 83 1.79 -4.62 -7.30
N VAL A 84 1.53 -3.33 -7.14
CA VAL A 84 2.18 -2.49 -6.13
C VAL A 84 1.14 -1.77 -5.28
N LEU A 85 1.46 -1.56 -3.99
CA LEU A 85 0.73 -0.70 -3.07
C LEU A 85 1.75 0.25 -2.43
N VAL A 86 1.72 1.51 -2.83
CA VAL A 86 2.74 2.52 -2.51
C VAL A 86 2.10 3.86 -2.15
N HIS A 87 2.89 4.80 -1.62
CA HIS A 87 2.39 6.06 -1.09
C HIS A 87 3.37 7.23 -1.31
N ALA A 88 3.87 7.36 -2.53
CA ALA A 88 4.75 8.45 -2.94
C ALA A 88 4.38 8.94 -4.36
N PRO A 89 3.24 9.67 -4.50
CA PRO A 89 2.65 10.04 -5.78
C PRO A 89 3.64 10.62 -6.79
N GLU A 90 4.54 11.50 -6.35
CA GLU A 90 5.54 12.13 -7.22
C GLU A 90 6.56 11.12 -7.78
N ALA A 91 6.86 10.04 -7.01
CA ALA A 91 7.74 8.97 -7.49
C ALA A 91 7.00 7.98 -8.39
N GLU A 92 5.70 7.77 -8.15
CA GLU A 92 4.84 6.86 -8.91
C GLU A 92 4.58 7.37 -10.33
N GLU A 93 4.47 8.71 -10.49
CA GLU A 93 4.11 9.36 -11.76
C GLU A 93 5.02 8.95 -12.92
N ALA A 94 6.32 8.85 -12.70
CA ALA A 94 7.28 8.44 -13.75
C ALA A 94 7.00 7.02 -14.27
N TYR A 95 6.57 6.10 -13.40
CA TYR A 95 6.25 4.71 -13.76
C TYR A 95 4.86 4.58 -14.42
N VAL A 96 3.94 5.46 -14.09
CA VAL A 96 2.64 5.57 -14.78
C VAL A 96 2.84 6.15 -16.18
N GLN A 97 3.59 7.24 -16.32
CA GLN A 97 3.88 7.87 -17.61
C GLN A 97 4.68 6.96 -18.55
N SER A 98 5.63 6.18 -18.01
CA SER A 98 6.34 5.18 -18.80
C SER A 98 5.47 3.98 -19.18
N GLY A 99 4.29 3.82 -18.56
CA GLY A 99 3.40 2.69 -18.77
C GLY A 99 3.87 1.39 -18.11
N ASP A 100 4.73 1.44 -17.10
CA ASP A 100 5.10 0.28 -16.29
C ASP A 100 3.97 -0.08 -15.31
N LEU A 101 3.27 0.94 -14.81
CA LEU A 101 2.11 0.84 -13.93
C LEU A 101 0.84 1.24 -14.67
N ILE A 102 -0.21 0.42 -14.53
CA ILE A 102 -1.53 0.67 -15.13
C ILE A 102 -2.64 0.46 -14.10
N SER A 103 -3.85 0.85 -14.45
CA SER A 103 -5.07 0.63 -13.64
C SER A 103 -4.95 1.16 -12.21
N GLY A 104 -4.27 2.29 -12.04
CA GLY A 104 -4.07 2.94 -10.74
C GLY A 104 -5.40 3.23 -10.03
N ARG A 105 -5.42 3.04 -8.72
CA ARG A 105 -6.55 3.37 -7.85
C ARG A 105 -6.06 4.05 -6.58
N LEU A 106 -6.74 5.12 -6.23
CA LEU A 106 -6.63 5.73 -4.91
C LEU A 106 -7.31 4.80 -3.90
N ILE A 107 -6.60 4.41 -2.84
CA ILE A 107 -7.07 3.43 -1.87
C ILE A 107 -7.46 4.09 -0.55
N MET A 108 -6.54 4.83 0.04
CA MET A 108 -6.67 5.40 1.37
C MET A 108 -5.63 6.49 1.57
N HIS A 109 -5.76 7.23 2.66
CA HIS A 109 -4.66 8.04 3.19
C HIS A 109 -4.51 7.85 4.70
N ASN A 110 -3.35 8.19 5.21
CA ASN A 110 -3.12 8.65 6.56
C ASN A 110 -2.35 9.97 6.49
N ASP A 111 -1.77 10.41 7.58
CA ASP A 111 -0.93 11.59 7.59
C ASP A 111 0.46 11.29 8.16
N PHE A 112 1.37 12.18 7.82
CA PHE A 112 2.63 12.31 8.52
C PHE A 112 2.48 13.25 9.71
N LEU A 113 3.35 13.06 10.68
CA LEU A 113 3.47 13.89 11.87
C LEU A 113 4.92 14.36 11.98
N ILE A 114 5.10 15.60 12.45
CA ILE A 114 6.39 15.99 13.00
C ILE A 114 6.31 15.76 14.51
N LEU A 115 7.12 14.83 15.00
CA LEU A 115 7.30 14.62 16.42
C LEU A 115 8.48 15.42 16.92
N GLY A 116 8.43 15.79 18.19
CA GLY A 116 9.54 16.46 18.86
C GLY A 116 9.44 16.36 20.37
N PRO A 117 10.49 16.80 21.08
CA PRO A 117 10.47 16.87 22.54
C PRO A 117 9.33 17.75 23.04
N ALA A 118 8.68 17.34 24.13
CA ALA A 118 7.62 18.15 24.75
C ALA A 118 8.10 19.55 25.18
N ALA A 119 9.40 19.72 25.43
CA ALA A 119 10.03 20.99 25.74
C ALA A 119 10.13 21.95 24.55
N ASP A 120 9.95 21.44 23.34
CA ASP A 120 9.99 22.19 22.07
C ASP A 120 11.12 23.22 21.97
N PRO A 121 12.40 22.80 22.01
CA PRO A 121 13.54 23.73 22.08
C PRO A 121 13.64 24.66 20.88
N ALA A 122 13.17 24.25 19.70
CA ALA A 122 13.12 25.07 18.50
C ALA A 122 11.88 25.98 18.44
N ARG A 123 10.97 25.92 19.45
CA ARG A 123 9.73 26.70 19.52
C ARG A 123 8.83 26.56 18.29
N VAL A 124 8.77 25.37 17.77
CA VAL A 124 8.03 25.03 16.53
C VAL A 124 6.54 25.33 16.67
N GLN A 125 5.96 25.09 17.86
CA GLN A 125 4.56 25.37 18.17
C GLN A 125 4.15 26.83 18.00
N PHE A 126 5.10 27.79 18.04
CA PHE A 126 4.83 29.22 17.84
C PHE A 126 4.94 29.62 16.37
N ALA A 127 5.43 28.77 15.50
CA ALA A 127 5.51 29.04 14.07
C ALA A 127 4.16 28.72 13.38
N THR A 128 3.66 29.69 12.59
CA THR A 128 2.37 29.54 11.92
C THR A 128 2.55 28.80 10.59
N GLY A 129 1.97 27.60 10.50
CA GLY A 129 1.99 26.74 9.32
C GLY A 129 3.26 25.90 9.18
N LEU A 130 3.11 24.78 8.48
CA LEU A 130 4.12 23.72 8.38
C LEU A 130 5.49 24.22 7.88
N ILE A 131 5.50 25.08 6.87
CA ILE A 131 6.75 25.61 6.28
C ILE A 131 7.54 26.46 7.28
N ALA A 132 6.86 27.29 8.10
CA ALA A 132 7.52 28.06 9.13
C ALA A 132 8.02 27.15 10.27
N GLN A 133 7.28 26.11 10.59
CA GLN A 133 7.67 25.09 11.56
C GLN A 133 8.95 24.35 11.12
N MET A 134 9.02 23.93 9.84
CA MET A 134 10.24 23.33 9.28
C MET A 134 11.44 24.28 9.39
N ARG A 135 11.26 25.57 9.07
CA ARG A 135 12.33 26.57 9.24
C ARG A 135 12.78 26.73 10.69
N ALA A 136 11.84 26.70 11.64
CA ALA A 136 12.17 26.80 13.06
C ALA A 136 13.02 25.58 13.51
N ILE A 137 12.66 24.38 13.07
CA ILE A 137 13.46 23.18 13.34
C ILE A 137 14.86 23.32 12.74
N ALA A 138 14.98 23.76 11.49
CA ALA A 138 16.28 23.93 10.83
C ALA A 138 17.18 24.95 11.53
N ALA A 139 16.58 25.99 12.12
CA ALA A 139 17.32 27.08 12.78
C ALA A 139 17.77 26.75 14.21
N GLY A 140 17.01 25.96 14.95
CA GLY A 140 17.26 25.76 16.39
C GLY A 140 17.04 24.35 16.92
N GLY A 141 16.65 23.41 16.07
CA GLY A 141 16.37 22.03 16.47
C GLY A 141 17.38 21.01 15.92
N ALA A 142 17.48 19.90 16.63
CA ALA A 142 18.13 18.70 16.08
C ALA A 142 17.07 17.83 15.39
N PHE A 143 17.39 17.24 14.26
CA PHE A 143 16.48 16.43 13.47
C PHE A 143 17.07 15.08 13.11
N VAL A 144 16.31 14.03 13.33
CA VAL A 144 16.66 12.66 12.91
C VAL A 144 15.83 12.26 11.70
N SER A 145 16.52 11.95 10.61
CA SER A 145 15.97 11.49 9.35
C SER A 145 16.13 9.98 9.17
N ARG A 146 15.31 9.39 8.31
CA ARG A 146 15.51 7.99 7.92
C ARG A 146 16.76 7.79 7.07
N GLY A 147 16.99 8.60 6.04
CA GLY A 147 18.15 8.48 5.15
C GLY A 147 18.24 7.15 4.40
N ASP A 148 17.10 6.54 4.02
CA ASP A 148 17.02 5.17 3.48
C ASP A 148 16.32 5.08 2.11
N GLY A 149 16.05 6.22 1.46
CA GLY A 149 15.34 6.32 0.18
C GLY A 149 13.85 6.01 0.26
N SER A 150 13.27 5.94 1.46
CA SER A 150 11.86 5.63 1.70
C SER A 150 10.90 6.74 1.28
N GLY A 151 9.60 6.43 1.26
CA GLY A 151 8.55 7.43 1.06
C GLY A 151 8.54 8.51 2.13
N THR A 152 8.82 8.16 3.38
CA THR A 152 8.94 9.13 4.49
C THR A 152 10.11 10.08 4.28
N GLU A 153 11.28 9.60 3.88
CA GLU A 153 12.41 10.46 3.56
C GLU A 153 12.12 11.35 2.35
N LYS A 154 11.50 10.82 1.30
CA LYS A 154 11.09 11.64 0.15
C LYS A 154 10.15 12.77 0.56
N LYS A 155 9.17 12.50 1.43
CA LYS A 155 8.29 13.50 2.01
C LYS A 155 9.07 14.54 2.82
N GLU A 156 9.99 14.09 3.68
CA GLU A 156 10.87 14.97 4.46
C GLU A 156 11.66 15.92 3.55
N LEU A 157 12.34 15.39 2.53
CA LEU A 157 13.11 16.18 1.58
C LEU A 157 12.26 17.19 0.80
N ALA A 158 11.02 16.82 0.44
CA ALA A 158 10.06 17.72 -0.19
C ALA A 158 9.66 18.86 0.75
N LEU A 159 9.45 18.59 2.03
CA LEU A 159 9.15 19.62 3.03
C LEU A 159 10.33 20.56 3.26
N TRP A 160 11.57 20.05 3.35
CA TRP A 160 12.77 20.89 3.45
C TRP A 160 12.93 21.78 2.23
N LYS A 161 12.73 21.22 1.03
CA LYS A 161 12.75 22.00 -0.22
C LYS A 161 11.71 23.11 -0.23
N ALA A 162 10.47 22.82 0.19
CA ALA A 162 9.41 23.82 0.29
C ALA A 162 9.73 24.91 1.34
N ALA A 163 10.43 24.54 2.40
CA ALA A 163 10.93 25.49 3.41
C ALA A 163 12.13 26.33 2.92
N GLY A 164 12.72 26.01 1.77
CA GLY A 164 13.94 26.65 1.27
C GLY A 164 15.18 26.29 2.10
N VAL A 165 15.16 25.11 2.74
CA VAL A 165 16.24 24.60 3.59
C VAL A 165 16.99 23.49 2.86
N SER A 166 18.31 23.54 2.87
CA SER A 166 19.17 22.43 2.42
C SER A 166 19.43 21.49 3.59
N PRO A 167 18.98 20.23 3.54
CA PRO A 167 19.25 19.27 4.62
C PRO A 167 20.73 19.09 4.91
N ALA A 168 21.59 19.14 3.86
CA ALA A 168 23.03 19.03 3.99
C ALA A 168 23.68 20.22 4.74
N ALA A 169 22.99 21.35 4.83
CA ALA A 169 23.45 22.53 5.56
C ALA A 169 22.96 22.57 7.02
N MET A 170 22.15 21.62 7.44
CA MET A 170 21.61 21.55 8.81
C MET A 170 22.67 20.92 9.74
N PRO A 171 23.19 21.68 10.74
CA PRO A 171 24.30 21.22 11.57
C PRO A 171 23.94 20.07 12.51
N HIS A 172 22.65 19.90 12.80
CA HIS A 172 22.13 18.92 13.76
C HIS A 172 21.13 17.96 13.11
N ARG A 173 21.26 17.70 11.80
CA ARG A 173 20.51 16.66 11.10
C ARG A 173 21.37 15.39 11.01
N GLU A 174 20.77 14.29 11.36
CA GLU A 174 21.40 12.96 11.33
C GLU A 174 20.52 11.97 10.57
N GLU A 175 21.13 11.08 9.82
CA GLU A 175 20.47 10.01 9.10
C GLU A 175 20.72 8.67 9.78
N THR A 176 19.67 7.87 9.99
CA THR A 176 19.78 6.56 10.62
C THR A 176 20.11 5.44 9.63
N GLY A 177 19.73 5.59 8.36
CA GLY A 177 19.77 4.53 7.37
C GLY A 177 18.83 3.37 7.67
N GLN A 178 17.80 3.58 8.52
CA GLN A 178 16.95 2.51 9.04
C GLN A 178 15.46 2.76 8.81
N GLY A 179 14.64 1.71 9.06
CA GLY A 179 13.18 1.81 9.02
C GLY A 179 12.61 2.77 10.06
N MET A 180 11.34 3.18 9.88
CA MET A 180 10.72 4.25 10.68
C MET A 180 10.67 3.95 12.16
N GLY A 181 10.36 2.71 12.56
CA GLY A 181 10.32 2.33 13.98
C GLY A 181 11.67 2.49 14.68
N ALA A 182 12.78 2.07 14.03
CA ALA A 182 14.12 2.26 14.56
C ALA A 182 14.51 3.75 14.61
N THR A 183 14.17 4.50 13.56
CA THR A 183 14.38 5.96 13.50
C THR A 183 13.66 6.69 14.64
N LEU A 184 12.41 6.31 14.94
CA LEU A 184 11.66 6.85 16.09
C LEU A 184 12.37 6.62 17.42
N LEU A 185 12.92 5.42 17.64
CA LEU A 185 13.64 5.10 18.87
C LEU A 185 14.95 5.89 19.00
N VAL A 186 15.63 6.17 17.89
CA VAL A 186 16.81 7.05 17.88
C VAL A 186 16.39 8.48 18.21
N ALA A 187 15.33 9.00 17.59
CA ALA A 187 14.80 10.33 17.87
C ALA A 187 14.34 10.47 19.33
N GLU A 188 13.66 9.45 19.87
CA GLU A 188 13.29 9.36 21.30
C GLU A 188 14.50 9.45 22.22
N ALA A 189 15.52 8.59 21.99
CA ALA A 189 16.71 8.54 22.82
C ALA A 189 17.49 9.84 22.82
N ARG A 190 17.44 10.60 21.72
CA ARG A 190 18.14 11.90 21.55
C ARG A 190 17.29 13.11 21.84
N GLN A 191 15.99 12.93 22.08
CA GLN A 191 15.02 14.02 22.25
C GLN A 191 15.10 15.04 21.11
N THR A 192 14.96 14.54 19.86
CA THR A 192 15.05 15.33 18.64
C THR A 192 13.74 15.35 17.87
N TYR A 193 13.63 16.26 16.91
CA TYR A 193 12.51 16.24 15.94
C TYR A 193 12.71 15.15 14.91
N THR A 194 11.59 14.61 14.41
CA THR A 194 11.58 13.63 13.30
C THR A 194 10.23 13.66 12.59
N LEU A 195 10.23 13.27 11.31
CA LEU A 195 9.01 13.01 10.54
C LEU A 195 8.66 11.52 10.62
N THR A 196 7.40 11.20 10.90
CA THR A 196 6.90 9.83 10.91
C THR A 196 5.50 9.77 10.33
N ASP A 197 5.07 8.63 9.83
CA ASP A 197 3.66 8.36 9.56
C ASP A 197 2.89 8.06 10.85
N ARG A 198 1.59 8.39 10.88
CA ARG A 198 0.72 8.20 12.04
C ARG A 198 0.65 6.74 12.49
N GLY A 199 0.64 5.80 11.54
CA GLY A 199 0.57 4.38 11.86
C GLY A 199 1.76 3.93 12.69
N THR A 200 2.97 4.28 12.27
CA THR A 200 4.20 3.97 13.02
C THR A 200 4.22 4.69 14.37
N TYR A 201 3.85 5.98 14.42
CA TYR A 201 3.74 6.70 15.70
C TYR A 201 2.83 5.98 16.68
N LEU A 202 1.62 5.62 16.28
CA LEU A 202 0.67 4.93 17.16
C LEU A 202 1.15 3.56 17.60
N ALA A 203 1.84 2.82 16.74
CA ALA A 203 2.42 1.52 17.10
C ALA A 203 3.54 1.62 18.15
N PHE A 204 4.23 2.76 18.21
CA PHE A 204 5.33 3.01 19.13
C PHE A 204 4.99 3.95 20.29
N LYS A 205 3.78 4.53 20.32
CA LYS A 205 3.36 5.61 21.23
C LYS A 205 3.71 5.35 22.71
N ASP A 206 3.46 4.12 23.18
CA ASP A 206 3.70 3.75 24.59
C ASP A 206 5.20 3.70 24.95
N ARG A 207 6.08 3.80 23.95
CA ARG A 207 7.54 3.79 24.10
C ARG A 207 8.17 5.16 23.86
N LEU A 208 7.35 6.19 23.59
CA LEU A 208 7.79 7.53 23.23
C LEU A 208 7.33 8.55 24.27
N THR A 209 8.23 9.46 24.58
CA THR A 209 7.93 10.73 25.27
C THR A 209 7.83 11.90 24.29
N LEU A 210 8.30 11.68 23.03
CA LEU A 210 8.10 12.62 21.94
C LEU A 210 6.60 12.78 21.67
N VAL A 211 6.20 14.01 21.40
CA VAL A 211 4.81 14.39 21.14
C VAL A 211 4.63 14.94 19.73
N PRO A 212 3.42 14.85 19.14
CA PRO A 212 3.10 15.56 17.91
C PRO A 212 3.26 17.07 18.10
N ILE A 213 4.17 17.66 17.32
CA ILE A 213 4.41 19.11 17.28
C ILE A 213 3.68 19.75 16.10
N SER A 214 3.56 18.98 14.98
CA SER A 214 2.82 19.39 13.80
C SER A 214 2.05 18.21 13.22
N GLU A 215 0.76 18.43 12.95
CA GLU A 215 -0.15 17.48 12.33
C GLU A 215 -1.30 18.21 11.61
N GLY A 216 -2.04 17.49 10.75
CA GLY A 216 -3.26 17.98 10.11
C GLY A 216 -3.05 18.98 8.96
N ASP A 217 -1.81 19.32 8.60
CA ASP A 217 -1.54 20.14 7.41
C ASP A 217 -1.76 19.30 6.13
N PRO A 218 -2.43 19.83 5.09
CA PRO A 218 -2.62 19.10 3.82
C PRO A 218 -1.31 18.60 3.19
N ALA A 219 -0.19 19.29 3.37
CA ALA A 219 1.11 18.84 2.88
C ALA A 219 1.65 17.60 3.64
N LEU A 220 1.06 17.26 4.80
CA LEU A 220 1.39 16.05 5.55
C LEU A 220 0.54 14.83 5.13
N LEU A 221 -0.39 14.96 4.18
CA LEU A 221 -1.14 13.80 3.70
C LEU A 221 -0.21 12.76 3.09
N ASN A 222 -0.48 11.51 3.44
CA ASN A 222 0.22 10.33 2.99
C ASN A 222 -0.76 9.42 2.23
N VAL A 223 -0.81 9.59 0.93
CA VAL A 223 -1.82 9.02 0.04
C VAL A 223 -1.32 7.70 -0.54
N TYR A 224 -2.15 6.67 -0.48
CA TYR A 224 -1.84 5.31 -0.92
C TYR A 224 -2.54 4.98 -2.23
N HIS A 225 -1.76 4.56 -3.22
CA HIS A 225 -2.24 4.03 -4.49
C HIS A 225 -1.90 2.56 -4.66
N ALA A 226 -2.78 1.83 -5.33
CA ALA A 226 -2.51 0.49 -5.81
C ALA A 226 -2.53 0.47 -7.34
N TYR A 227 -1.60 -0.26 -7.95
CA TYR A 227 -1.42 -0.38 -9.39
C TYR A 227 -1.25 -1.83 -9.80
N VAL A 228 -1.61 -2.13 -11.03
CA VAL A 228 -1.27 -3.38 -11.73
C VAL A 228 0.02 -3.15 -12.52
N VAL A 229 0.95 -4.07 -12.46
CA VAL A 229 2.13 -4.08 -13.33
C VAL A 229 1.69 -4.38 -14.75
N ASN A 230 2.21 -3.65 -15.73
CA ASN A 230 1.72 -3.72 -17.10
C ASN A 230 2.08 -5.05 -17.79
N PRO A 231 1.10 -5.93 -18.06
CA PRO A 231 1.36 -7.21 -18.71
C PRO A 231 1.78 -7.06 -20.17
N GLY A 232 1.51 -5.89 -20.80
CA GLY A 232 2.01 -5.58 -22.13
C GLY A 232 3.54 -5.45 -22.20
N LYS A 233 4.17 -5.08 -21.08
CA LYS A 233 5.63 -5.06 -20.93
C LYS A 233 6.16 -6.35 -20.29
N HIS A 234 5.38 -6.96 -19.41
CA HIS A 234 5.74 -8.15 -18.64
C HIS A 234 4.68 -9.25 -18.82
N PRO A 235 4.72 -10.03 -19.93
CA PRO A 235 3.71 -11.05 -20.21
C PRO A 235 3.61 -12.16 -19.16
N ALA A 236 4.64 -12.34 -18.32
CA ALA A 236 4.63 -13.31 -17.22
C ALA A 236 3.89 -12.80 -15.97
N ALA A 237 3.57 -11.49 -15.89
CA ALA A 237 2.85 -10.92 -14.75
C ALA A 237 1.42 -11.49 -14.68
N HIS A 238 1.01 -11.88 -13.47
CA HIS A 238 -0.31 -12.45 -13.20
C HIS A 238 -1.41 -11.38 -13.20
N ARG A 239 -1.72 -10.85 -14.39
CA ARG A 239 -2.64 -9.73 -14.60
C ARG A 239 -3.98 -9.92 -13.91
N SER A 240 -4.65 -11.03 -14.13
CA SER A 240 -6.02 -11.24 -13.63
C SER A 240 -6.08 -11.25 -12.11
N GLY A 241 -5.07 -11.83 -11.45
CA GLY A 241 -4.93 -11.82 -9.99
C GLY A 241 -4.66 -10.42 -9.45
N ALA A 242 -3.75 -9.68 -10.08
CA ALA A 242 -3.41 -8.29 -9.72
C ALA A 242 -4.62 -7.36 -9.87
N GLU A 243 -5.36 -7.43 -10.98
CA GLU A 243 -6.58 -6.66 -11.19
C GLU A 243 -7.68 -7.00 -10.16
N ARG A 244 -7.78 -8.28 -9.77
CA ARG A 244 -8.73 -8.69 -8.70
C ARG A 244 -8.31 -8.13 -7.35
N PHE A 245 -7.00 -8.11 -7.05
CA PHE A 245 -6.49 -7.53 -5.81
C PHE A 245 -6.75 -6.03 -5.74
N VAL A 246 -6.45 -5.27 -6.81
CA VAL A 246 -6.73 -3.83 -6.85
C VAL A 246 -8.23 -3.55 -6.73
N ARG A 247 -9.10 -4.33 -7.41
CA ARG A 247 -10.56 -4.21 -7.26
C ARG A 247 -11.05 -4.54 -5.84
N PHE A 248 -10.45 -5.55 -5.20
CA PHE A 248 -10.75 -5.89 -3.81
C PHE A 248 -10.46 -4.73 -2.87
N LEU A 249 -9.32 -4.05 -3.03
CA LEU A 249 -8.96 -2.90 -2.19
C LEU A 249 -9.96 -1.73 -2.28
N VAL A 250 -10.63 -1.56 -3.42
CA VAL A 250 -11.65 -0.50 -3.61
C VAL A 250 -13.10 -0.99 -3.38
N ASP A 251 -13.31 -2.26 -3.03
CA ASP A 251 -14.64 -2.77 -2.67
C ASP A 251 -15.19 -2.00 -1.45
N PRO A 252 -16.45 -1.53 -1.48
CA PRO A 252 -17.02 -0.75 -0.38
C PRO A 252 -16.93 -1.43 1.00
N ARG A 253 -17.03 -2.77 1.07
CA ARG A 253 -16.89 -3.52 2.32
C ARG A 253 -15.46 -3.47 2.84
N VAL A 254 -14.47 -3.60 1.94
CA VAL A 254 -13.05 -3.52 2.28
C VAL A 254 -12.68 -2.10 2.69
N GLN A 255 -13.20 -1.11 1.99
CA GLN A 255 -13.03 0.31 2.35
C GLN A 255 -13.61 0.64 3.73
N ALA A 256 -14.81 0.15 4.04
CA ALA A 256 -15.38 0.29 5.38
C ALA A 256 -14.51 -0.37 6.45
N TRP A 257 -13.95 -1.55 6.15
CA TRP A 257 -13.04 -2.24 7.05
C TRP A 257 -11.72 -1.47 7.23
N ILE A 258 -11.13 -0.92 6.17
CA ILE A 258 -9.93 -0.05 6.25
C ILE A 258 -10.20 1.15 7.17
N GLY A 259 -11.37 1.77 7.09
CA GLY A 259 -11.77 2.90 7.93
C GLY A 259 -11.93 2.58 9.42
N GLU A 260 -12.02 1.30 9.79
CA GLU A 260 -12.07 0.85 11.17
C GLU A 260 -10.74 0.22 11.63
N PHE A 261 -9.81 -0.05 10.70
CA PHE A 261 -8.56 -0.70 11.01
C PHE A 261 -7.73 0.10 12.02
N GLY A 262 -7.28 -0.56 13.06
CA GLY A 262 -6.49 0.06 14.14
C GLY A 262 -7.32 0.60 15.31
N ARG A 263 -8.62 0.88 15.15
CA ARG A 263 -9.47 1.51 16.18
C ARG A 263 -9.46 0.72 17.50
N ALA A 264 -9.59 -0.60 17.44
CA ALA A 264 -9.59 -1.44 18.65
C ALA A 264 -8.26 -1.38 19.40
N ARG A 265 -7.14 -1.21 18.68
CA ARG A 265 -5.79 -1.20 19.27
C ARG A 265 -5.34 0.19 19.69
N PHE A 266 -5.67 1.22 18.91
CA PHE A 266 -5.12 2.57 19.07
C PHE A 266 -6.17 3.62 19.48
N GLY A 267 -7.44 3.23 19.65
CA GLY A 267 -8.55 4.15 19.96
C GLY A 267 -9.03 4.97 18.76
N GLN A 268 -8.33 4.90 17.63
CA GLN A 268 -8.66 5.60 16.37
C GLN A 268 -8.24 4.76 15.17
N PRO A 269 -8.86 4.94 13.98
CA PRO A 269 -8.41 4.27 12.77
C PRO A 269 -7.04 4.76 12.33
N LEU A 270 -6.27 3.88 11.68
CA LEU A 270 -4.96 4.22 11.12
C LEU A 270 -5.05 4.83 9.72
N PHE A 271 -6.16 4.59 9.02
CA PHE A 271 -6.36 5.03 7.64
C PHE A 271 -7.75 5.61 7.44
N VAL A 272 -7.85 6.52 6.50
CA VAL A 272 -9.11 7.05 5.97
C VAL A 272 -9.30 6.47 4.58
N PRO A 273 -10.42 5.78 4.29
CA PRO A 273 -10.70 5.23 2.97
C PRO A 273 -10.97 6.33 1.94
N ASP A 274 -10.41 6.17 0.72
CA ASP A 274 -10.47 7.20 -0.33
C ASP A 274 -10.95 6.66 -1.70
N ALA A 275 -11.29 5.39 -1.82
CA ALA A 275 -11.66 4.82 -3.13
C ALA A 275 -12.86 5.52 -3.78
N ALA A 276 -13.85 5.97 -3.00
CA ALA A 276 -14.99 6.74 -3.50
C ALA A 276 -14.55 8.09 -4.07
N ARG A 277 -13.60 8.77 -3.42
CA ARG A 277 -13.03 10.05 -3.87
C ARG A 277 -12.22 9.88 -5.17
N GLY A 278 -11.46 8.79 -5.30
CA GLY A 278 -10.75 8.46 -6.52
C GLY A 278 -11.69 8.26 -7.72
N ALA A 279 -12.82 7.57 -7.51
CA ALA A 279 -13.82 7.37 -8.54
C ALA A 279 -14.57 8.66 -8.96
N GLU A 280 -14.59 9.68 -8.11
CA GLU A 280 -15.12 11.01 -8.47
C GLU A 280 -14.13 11.78 -9.34
N LEU A 281 -12.84 11.71 -9.05
CA LEU A 281 -11.79 12.33 -9.84
C LEU A 281 -11.68 11.72 -11.25
N ASP A 282 -11.81 10.40 -11.37
CA ASP A 282 -11.82 9.68 -12.65
C ASP A 282 -13.02 10.04 -13.55
N ARG A 283 -14.16 10.48 -12.96
CA ARG A 283 -15.35 10.92 -13.72
C ARG A 283 -15.29 12.38 -14.13
N ALA A 284 -14.45 13.18 -13.49
CA ALA A 284 -14.30 14.62 -13.74
C ALA A 284 -13.19 14.96 -14.76
N SER A 285 -12.35 13.99 -15.11
CA SER A 285 -11.28 14.05 -16.11
C SER A 285 -11.74 13.49 -17.45
#